data_6d788b912f38658bae2f93d8e907b082
#
_entry.id   6d788b912f38658bae2f93d8e907b082
#
_cell.length_a   1.000
_cell.length_b   1.000
_cell.length_c   1.000
_cell.angle_alpha   90.00
_cell.angle_beta   90.00
_cell.angle_gamma   90.00
#
_symmetry.space_group_name_H-M   'P 1'
#
loop_
_entity.id
_entity.type
_entity.pdbx_description
1 polymer ?
#
loop_
_entity_poly.entity_id
_entity_poly.type
_entity_poly.pdbx_seq_one_letter_code
_entity_poly.pdbx_strand_id
1 'polypeptide(L)'
;YGSFQGLKDINLDIEQGKVTAFIGPSGCGKSTLLRTLNRMYDLYPGQRAEGKINFYGQNILEPGQDLNLLRSRIGMVFQKPTPFPMSIYENIAFGARLYEKLSRSEMDERVEWALNKAALWNEAKDKLNQSGLSLSGGQQQRLCIARAVAVKPSVILLDEPTSALDPISTGKIEELINELKTEYTIAIVTHNMQQAARVSDYTAYMYLGVLVEYGKTDEIFIKPKCKETEDYITGRFG
;
A
#
# COMPACT_ATOMS: atom_id res chain seq x y z
N TYR A 1 1.04 -14.47 -15.33
CA TYR A 1 2.33 -14.19 -15.98
C TYR A 1 2.55 -15.21 -17.10
N GLY A 2 2.12 -14.89 -18.35
CA GLY A 2 2.13 -15.88 -19.41
C GLY A 2 1.26 -17.11 -19.07
N SER A 3 1.84 -18.31 -19.05
CA SER A 3 1.16 -19.56 -18.61
C SER A 3 1.25 -19.79 -17.10
N PHE A 4 2.03 -19.01 -16.35
CA PHE A 4 2.21 -19.20 -14.91
C PHE A 4 1.08 -18.52 -14.12
N GLN A 5 0.34 -19.31 -13.33
CA GLN A 5 -0.70 -18.82 -12.42
C GLN A 5 -0.06 -18.45 -11.07
N GLY A 6 0.10 -17.16 -10.83
CA GLY A 6 0.72 -16.62 -9.61
C GLY A 6 -0.19 -16.55 -8.40
N LEU A 7 -1.52 -16.54 -8.61
CA LEU A 7 -2.55 -16.52 -7.56
C LEU A 7 -3.61 -17.57 -7.88
N LYS A 8 -4.12 -18.27 -6.85
CA LYS A 8 -5.09 -19.35 -7.01
C LYS A 8 -6.18 -19.21 -5.93
N ASP A 9 -7.42 -19.09 -6.36
CA ASP A 9 -8.62 -19.13 -5.51
C ASP A 9 -8.52 -18.25 -4.24
N ILE A 10 -8.08 -17.00 -4.42
CA ILE A 10 -8.00 -16.03 -3.33
C ILE A 10 -9.40 -15.51 -3.03
N ASN A 11 -9.88 -15.77 -1.81
CA ASN A 11 -11.17 -15.29 -1.32
C ASN A 11 -10.98 -14.64 0.05
N LEU A 12 -11.12 -13.34 0.14
CA LEU A 12 -11.05 -12.58 1.39
C LEU A 12 -11.78 -11.24 1.26
N ASP A 13 -12.15 -10.69 2.40
CA ASP A 13 -12.69 -9.33 2.49
C ASP A 13 -11.64 -8.41 3.11
N ILE A 14 -11.44 -7.22 2.51
CA ILE A 14 -10.63 -6.16 3.09
C ILE A 14 -11.59 -5.18 3.77
N GLU A 15 -11.57 -5.19 5.10
CA GLU A 15 -12.47 -4.41 5.92
C GLU A 15 -12.20 -2.90 5.78
N GLN A 16 -13.26 -2.13 5.58
CA GLN A 16 -13.18 -0.68 5.44
C GLN A 16 -12.70 -0.02 6.75
N GLY A 17 -11.76 0.94 6.62
CA GLY A 17 -11.21 1.66 7.77
C GLY A 17 -10.31 0.79 8.66
N LYS A 18 -9.79 -0.31 8.11
CA LYS A 18 -8.89 -1.24 8.79
C LYS A 18 -7.61 -1.44 8.01
N VAL A 19 -6.59 -1.95 8.69
CA VAL A 19 -5.33 -2.38 8.08
C VAL A 19 -5.35 -3.90 7.91
N THR A 20 -5.23 -4.37 6.68
CA THR A 20 -5.04 -5.79 6.35
C THR A 20 -3.58 -6.03 5.94
N ALA A 21 -2.85 -6.85 6.68
CA ALA A 21 -1.50 -7.27 6.33
C ALA A 21 -1.49 -8.58 5.56
N PHE A 22 -0.72 -8.61 4.47
CA PHE A 22 -0.40 -9.83 3.72
C PHE A 22 1.00 -10.27 4.10
N ILE A 23 1.12 -11.44 4.72
CA ILE A 23 2.38 -12.06 5.15
C ILE A 23 2.62 -13.38 4.40
N GLY A 24 3.85 -13.86 4.40
CA GLY A 24 4.25 -15.10 3.77
C GLY A 24 5.65 -15.03 3.16
N PRO A 25 6.22 -16.16 2.72
CA PRO A 25 7.56 -16.22 2.14
C PRO A 25 7.72 -15.31 0.91
N SER A 26 8.97 -14.97 0.59
CA SER A 26 9.27 -14.24 -0.64
C SER A 26 8.80 -15.01 -1.87
N GLY A 27 8.21 -14.33 -2.85
CA GLY A 27 7.71 -14.94 -4.08
C GLY A 27 6.37 -15.68 -3.96
N CYS A 28 5.71 -15.72 -2.79
CA CYS A 28 4.44 -16.44 -2.62
C CYS A 28 3.21 -15.74 -3.23
N GLY A 29 3.37 -14.54 -3.85
CA GLY A 29 2.27 -13.87 -4.56
C GLY A 29 1.69 -12.64 -3.86
N LYS A 30 2.18 -12.20 -2.69
CA LYS A 30 1.65 -11.03 -1.94
C LYS A 30 1.58 -9.74 -2.75
N SER A 31 2.71 -9.32 -3.33
CA SER A 31 2.76 -8.11 -4.16
C SER A 31 1.96 -8.28 -5.47
N THR A 32 1.85 -9.50 -5.98
CA THR A 32 0.99 -9.82 -7.12
C THR A 32 -0.47 -9.59 -6.75
N LEU A 33 -0.92 -10.09 -5.60
CA LEU A 33 -2.27 -9.85 -5.09
C LEU A 33 -2.53 -8.35 -4.87
N LEU A 34 -1.60 -7.66 -4.20
CA LEU A 34 -1.74 -6.24 -3.96
C LEU A 34 -1.94 -5.44 -5.26
N ARG A 35 -1.17 -5.78 -6.31
CA ARG A 35 -1.25 -5.13 -7.63
C ARG A 35 -2.51 -5.50 -8.42
N THR A 36 -3.23 -6.57 -8.07
CA THR A 36 -4.53 -6.85 -8.69
C THR A 36 -5.61 -5.92 -8.20
N LEU A 37 -5.51 -5.41 -6.96
CA LEU A 37 -6.52 -4.55 -6.33
C LEU A 37 -6.68 -3.17 -7.00
N ASN A 38 -5.68 -2.72 -7.77
CA ASN A 38 -5.75 -1.49 -8.57
C ASN A 38 -5.40 -1.72 -10.05
N ARG A 39 -5.40 -2.97 -10.48
CA ARG A 39 -5.14 -3.39 -11.86
C ARG A 39 -3.78 -2.92 -12.40
N MET A 40 -2.74 -2.84 -11.55
CA MET A 40 -1.39 -2.50 -12.00
C MET A 40 -0.81 -3.56 -12.94
N TYR A 41 -1.29 -4.80 -12.90
CA TYR A 41 -0.89 -5.86 -13.82
C TYR A 41 -1.20 -5.53 -15.28
N ASP A 42 -2.23 -4.72 -15.57
CA ASP A 42 -2.58 -4.31 -16.94
C ASP A 42 -1.49 -3.48 -17.65
N LEU A 43 -0.52 -2.95 -16.88
CA LEU A 43 0.64 -2.25 -17.42
C LEU A 43 1.71 -3.20 -17.99
N TYR A 44 1.57 -4.50 -17.73
CA TYR A 44 2.56 -5.50 -18.14
C TYR A 44 1.95 -6.48 -19.14
N PRO A 45 2.50 -6.55 -20.38
CA PRO A 45 2.01 -7.47 -21.41
C PRO A 45 1.97 -8.93 -20.90
N GLY A 46 0.90 -9.64 -21.21
CA GLY A 46 0.73 -11.06 -20.85
C GLY A 46 0.30 -11.33 -19.41
N GLN A 47 0.05 -10.29 -18.60
CA GLN A 47 -0.54 -10.44 -17.28
C GLN A 47 -2.06 -10.27 -17.35
N ARG A 48 -2.79 -11.10 -16.61
CA ARG A 48 -4.24 -11.03 -16.49
C ARG A 48 -4.69 -11.48 -15.11
N ALA A 49 -5.85 -11.02 -14.68
CA ALA A 49 -6.53 -11.50 -13.50
C ALA A 49 -7.93 -11.97 -13.90
N GLU A 50 -8.36 -13.10 -13.32
CA GLU A 50 -9.68 -13.68 -13.51
C GLU A 50 -10.37 -13.81 -12.15
N GLY A 51 -11.70 -13.74 -12.14
CA GLY A 51 -12.50 -13.78 -10.91
C GLY A 51 -13.27 -12.50 -10.68
N LYS A 52 -13.43 -12.12 -9.42
CA LYS A 52 -14.23 -10.96 -9.05
C LYS A 52 -13.57 -10.20 -7.91
N ILE A 53 -13.33 -8.90 -8.11
CA ILE A 53 -12.87 -7.97 -7.07
C ILE A 53 -13.92 -6.88 -6.94
N ASN A 54 -14.67 -6.91 -5.86
CA ASN A 54 -15.71 -5.90 -5.60
C ASN A 54 -15.11 -4.70 -4.90
N PHE A 55 -15.32 -3.53 -5.48
CA PHE A 55 -14.97 -2.25 -4.87
C PHE A 55 -16.21 -1.36 -4.90
N TYR A 56 -16.79 -1.07 -3.75
CA TYR A 56 -18.08 -0.35 -3.60
C TYR A 56 -19.19 -0.88 -4.52
N GLY A 57 -19.35 -2.21 -4.57
CA GLY A 57 -20.39 -2.88 -5.34
C GLY A 57 -20.10 -3.06 -6.83
N GLN A 58 -18.96 -2.58 -7.32
CA GLN A 58 -18.55 -2.77 -8.71
C GLN A 58 -17.40 -3.78 -8.79
N ASN A 59 -17.48 -4.72 -9.74
CA ASN A 59 -16.38 -5.61 -10.04
C ASN A 59 -15.33 -4.86 -10.87
N ILE A 60 -14.19 -4.56 -10.29
CA ILE A 60 -13.12 -3.80 -10.96
C ILE A 60 -12.42 -4.58 -12.09
N LEU A 61 -12.65 -5.89 -12.22
CA LEU A 61 -12.07 -6.70 -13.30
C LEU A 61 -12.91 -6.66 -14.57
N GLU A 62 -14.12 -6.11 -14.55
CA GLU A 62 -14.98 -5.99 -15.73
C GLU A 62 -14.35 -5.09 -16.81
N PRO A 63 -14.61 -5.38 -18.09
CA PRO A 63 -14.18 -4.52 -19.20
C PRO A 63 -14.77 -3.11 -19.09
N GLY A 64 -14.06 -2.11 -19.63
CA GLY A 64 -14.57 -0.74 -19.71
C GLY A 64 -14.38 0.10 -18.44
N GLN A 65 -13.67 -0.42 -17.43
CA GLN A 65 -13.31 0.37 -16.24
C GLN A 65 -12.35 1.51 -16.60
N ASP A 66 -12.63 2.71 -16.10
CA ASP A 66 -11.68 3.82 -16.15
C ASP A 66 -10.56 3.55 -15.11
N LEU A 67 -9.41 3.08 -15.62
CA LEU A 67 -8.27 2.73 -14.77
C LEU A 67 -7.63 3.95 -14.09
N ASN A 68 -7.73 5.13 -14.66
CA ASN A 68 -7.22 6.35 -14.02
C ASN A 68 -8.08 6.71 -12.82
N LEU A 69 -9.40 6.66 -12.98
CA LEU A 69 -10.34 6.87 -11.88
C LEU A 69 -10.20 5.78 -10.81
N LEU A 70 -10.06 4.51 -11.20
CA LEU A 70 -9.82 3.42 -10.24
C LEU A 70 -8.55 3.67 -9.42
N ARG A 71 -7.43 4.03 -10.07
CA ARG A 71 -6.14 4.27 -9.41
C ARG A 71 -6.09 5.56 -8.60
N SER A 72 -6.95 6.53 -8.87
CA SER A 72 -7.11 7.67 -7.98
C SER A 72 -7.82 7.30 -6.66
N ARG A 73 -8.69 6.29 -6.70
CA ARG A 73 -9.43 5.80 -5.53
C ARG A 73 -8.68 4.72 -4.76
N ILE A 74 -7.78 3.99 -5.42
CA ILE A 74 -6.92 2.94 -4.83
C ILE A 74 -5.47 3.29 -5.11
N GLY A 75 -4.89 4.11 -4.22
CA GLY A 75 -3.50 4.57 -4.30
C GLY A 75 -2.51 3.45 -3.97
N MET A 76 -1.30 3.55 -4.52
CA MET A 76 -0.24 2.56 -4.27
C MET A 76 1.09 3.22 -3.97
N VAL A 77 1.77 2.69 -2.95
CA VAL A 77 3.15 3.02 -2.58
C VAL A 77 4.00 1.77 -2.75
N PHE A 78 5.08 1.89 -3.51
CA PHE A 78 5.94 0.77 -3.87
C PHE A 78 7.03 0.53 -2.82
N GLN A 79 7.61 -0.65 -2.85
CA GLN A 79 8.71 -1.08 -1.98
C GLN A 79 9.92 -0.14 -2.06
N LYS A 80 10.36 0.21 -3.27
CA LYS A 80 11.38 1.25 -3.46
C LYS A 80 10.71 2.62 -3.48
N PRO A 81 11.19 3.58 -2.68
CA PRO A 81 10.76 4.96 -2.85
C PRO A 81 11.00 5.42 -4.30
N THR A 82 9.97 5.93 -4.92
CA THR A 82 10.01 6.39 -6.32
C THR A 82 9.45 7.82 -6.43
N PRO A 83 10.08 8.81 -5.79
CA PRO A 83 9.73 10.20 -6.06
C PRO A 83 9.92 10.49 -7.56
N PHE A 84 9.05 11.30 -8.13
CA PHE A 84 9.28 11.80 -9.48
C PHE A 84 10.50 12.75 -9.48
N PRO A 85 11.22 12.88 -10.61
CA PRO A 85 12.34 13.83 -10.76
C PRO A 85 11.82 15.27 -10.85
N MET A 86 11.07 15.67 -9.84
CA MET A 86 10.40 16.94 -9.66
C MET A 86 10.67 17.47 -8.25
N SER A 87 10.24 18.69 -7.97
CA SER A 87 10.31 19.24 -6.61
C SER A 87 9.43 18.45 -5.63
N ILE A 88 9.65 18.62 -4.34
CA ILE A 88 8.80 18.04 -3.28
C ILE A 88 7.35 18.49 -3.49
N TYR A 89 7.13 19.79 -3.75
CA TYR A 89 5.82 20.34 -4.05
C TYR A 89 5.16 19.64 -5.24
N GLU A 90 5.86 19.57 -6.37
CA GLU A 90 5.30 19.00 -7.59
C GLU A 90 5.03 17.48 -7.49
N ASN A 91 5.81 16.76 -6.70
CA ASN A 91 5.51 15.34 -6.42
C ASN A 91 4.11 15.14 -5.83
N ILE A 92 3.62 16.09 -5.04
CA ILE A 92 2.32 16.02 -4.38
C ILE A 92 1.24 16.65 -5.28
N ALA A 93 1.50 17.85 -5.79
CA ALA A 93 0.54 18.59 -6.58
C ALA A 93 0.16 17.92 -7.91
N PHE A 94 1.09 17.15 -8.49
CA PHE A 94 0.89 16.49 -9.78
C PHE A 94 -0.37 15.61 -9.80
N GLY A 95 -0.54 14.74 -8.81
CA GLY A 95 -1.70 13.85 -8.72
C GLY A 95 -3.01 14.62 -8.54
N ALA A 96 -3.03 15.60 -7.65
CA ALA A 96 -4.21 16.41 -7.40
C ALA A 96 -4.68 17.19 -8.66
N ARG A 97 -3.75 17.73 -9.45
CA ARG A 97 -4.06 18.44 -10.70
C ARG A 97 -4.69 17.56 -11.78
N LEU A 98 -4.46 16.25 -11.75
CA LEU A 98 -5.06 15.35 -12.74
C LEU A 98 -6.57 15.18 -12.53
N TYR A 99 -7.04 15.34 -11.31
CA TYR A 99 -8.42 15.01 -10.93
C TYR A 99 -9.22 16.20 -10.43
N GLU A 100 -8.55 17.26 -9.97
CA GLU A 100 -9.18 18.44 -9.38
C GLU A 100 -8.66 19.73 -9.99
N LYS A 101 -9.56 20.69 -10.21
CA LYS A 101 -9.21 22.06 -10.63
C LYS A 101 -9.10 22.94 -9.39
N LEU A 102 -7.94 22.90 -8.76
CA LEU A 102 -7.65 23.70 -7.58
C LEU A 102 -6.97 25.03 -7.98
N SER A 103 -7.34 26.12 -7.31
CA SER A 103 -6.58 27.37 -7.34
C SER A 103 -5.19 27.16 -6.72
N ARG A 104 -4.31 28.14 -6.87
CA ARG A 104 -2.98 28.05 -6.29
C ARG A 104 -3.02 27.93 -4.76
N SER A 105 -3.85 28.72 -4.09
CA SER A 105 -4.00 28.65 -2.63
C SER A 105 -4.50 27.27 -2.16
N GLU A 106 -5.55 26.75 -2.82
CA GLU A 106 -6.09 25.43 -2.50
C GLU A 106 -5.06 24.31 -2.73
N MET A 107 -4.20 24.46 -3.75
CA MET A 107 -3.13 23.51 -3.99
C MET A 107 -2.03 23.61 -2.94
N ASP A 108 -1.67 24.82 -2.51
CA ASP A 108 -0.69 25.04 -1.44
C ASP A 108 -1.20 24.40 -0.12
N GLU A 109 -2.46 24.59 0.21
CA GLU A 109 -3.11 23.94 1.35
C GLU A 109 -3.14 22.40 1.23
N ARG A 110 -3.41 21.88 0.01
CA ARG A 110 -3.40 20.43 -0.26
C ARG A 110 -2.00 19.84 -0.08
N VAL A 111 -0.96 20.52 -0.54
CA VAL A 111 0.43 20.09 -0.38
C VAL A 111 0.84 20.09 1.09
N GLU A 112 0.55 21.16 1.82
CA GLU A 112 0.81 21.23 3.26
C GLU A 112 0.07 20.12 4.01
N TRP A 113 -1.22 19.94 3.74
CA TRP A 113 -2.04 18.92 4.34
C TRP A 113 -1.47 17.49 4.08
N ALA A 114 -1.10 17.19 2.84
CA ALA A 114 -0.56 15.89 2.48
C ALA A 114 0.81 15.62 3.14
N LEU A 115 1.67 16.63 3.23
CA LEU A 115 2.95 16.53 3.93
C LEU A 115 2.77 16.37 5.45
N ASN A 116 1.78 17.05 6.04
CA ASN A 116 1.43 16.84 7.44
C ASN A 116 0.91 15.42 7.68
N LYS A 117 0.01 14.93 6.81
CA LYS A 117 -0.47 13.53 6.85
C LYS A 117 0.64 12.50 6.74
N ALA A 118 1.72 12.80 6.04
CA ALA A 118 2.89 11.93 5.91
C ALA A 118 3.99 12.20 6.97
N ALA A 119 3.70 12.99 8.00
CA ALA A 119 4.66 13.42 9.03
C ALA A 119 5.97 13.99 8.44
N LEU A 120 5.88 14.68 7.29
CA LEU A 120 7.03 15.20 6.55
C LEU A 120 7.09 16.74 6.50
N TRP A 121 6.01 17.45 6.84
CA TRP A 121 5.91 18.89 6.73
C TRP A 121 7.05 19.62 7.42
N ASN A 122 7.31 19.34 8.68
CA ASN A 122 8.35 20.01 9.47
C ASN A 122 9.77 19.81 8.90
N GLU A 123 9.99 18.72 8.16
CA GLU A 123 11.27 18.41 7.54
C GLU A 123 11.40 18.97 6.11
N ALA A 124 10.27 19.32 5.47
CA ALA A 124 10.21 19.67 4.05
C ALA A 124 9.76 21.10 3.74
N LYS A 125 9.04 21.79 4.64
CA LYS A 125 8.39 23.09 4.40
C LYS A 125 9.32 24.19 3.85
N ASP A 126 10.58 24.22 4.30
CA ASP A 126 11.56 25.24 3.89
C ASP A 126 12.29 24.88 2.59
N LYS A 127 11.98 23.73 1.99
CA LYS A 127 12.65 23.21 0.79
C LYS A 127 11.70 22.59 -0.24
N LEU A 128 10.45 23.02 -0.27
CA LEU A 128 9.40 22.51 -1.17
C LEU A 128 9.79 22.55 -2.65
N ASN A 129 10.61 23.51 -3.05
CA ASN A 129 11.09 23.68 -4.43
C ASN A 129 12.33 22.81 -4.75
N GLN A 130 12.94 22.17 -3.76
CA GLN A 130 14.05 21.26 -3.99
C GLN A 130 13.54 19.92 -4.56
N SER A 131 14.44 19.20 -5.24
CA SER A 131 14.13 17.89 -5.80
C SER A 131 13.69 16.90 -4.72
N GLY A 132 12.61 16.16 -4.96
CA GLY A 132 12.20 15.05 -4.09
C GLY A 132 13.25 13.96 -3.97
N LEU A 133 14.16 13.84 -4.95
CA LEU A 133 15.27 12.88 -4.93
C LEU A 133 16.40 13.26 -3.96
N SER A 134 16.44 14.50 -3.49
CA SER A 134 17.44 14.97 -2.50
C SER A 134 17.12 14.56 -1.06
N LEU A 135 15.95 14.02 -0.82
CA LEU A 135 15.51 13.55 0.49
C LEU A 135 16.19 12.22 0.87
N SER A 136 16.29 11.92 2.17
CA SER A 136 16.72 10.61 2.65
C SER A 136 15.72 9.51 2.26
N GLY A 137 16.12 8.23 2.27
CA GLY A 137 15.25 7.12 1.88
C GLY A 137 13.91 7.10 2.64
N GLY A 138 13.94 7.27 3.96
CA GLY A 138 12.71 7.36 4.77
C GLY A 138 11.86 8.59 4.47
N GLN A 139 12.49 9.74 4.17
CA GLN A 139 11.77 10.94 3.73
C GLN A 139 11.15 10.75 2.34
N GLN A 140 11.88 10.10 1.41
CA GLN A 140 11.36 9.78 0.08
C GLN A 140 10.15 8.85 0.16
N GLN A 141 10.18 7.86 1.05
CA GLN A 141 9.04 6.96 1.26
C GLN A 141 7.83 7.72 1.80
N ARG A 142 8.02 8.59 2.80
CA ARG A 142 6.95 9.46 3.31
C ARG A 142 6.45 10.44 2.24
N LEU A 143 7.32 10.93 1.36
CA LEU A 143 6.90 11.75 0.21
C LEU A 143 6.02 10.94 -0.76
N CYS A 144 6.35 9.66 -1.03
CA CYS A 144 5.51 8.79 -1.84
C CYS A 144 4.15 8.52 -1.19
N ILE A 145 4.10 8.40 0.15
CA ILE A 145 2.83 8.31 0.89
C ILE A 145 2.06 9.63 0.79
N ALA A 146 2.70 10.79 1.02
CA ALA A 146 2.09 12.10 0.85
C ALA A 146 1.47 12.27 -0.54
N ARG A 147 2.19 11.87 -1.59
CA ARG A 147 1.70 11.86 -2.97
C ARG A 147 0.45 10.98 -3.15
N ALA A 148 0.44 9.80 -2.53
CA ALA A 148 -0.70 8.89 -2.60
C ALA A 148 -1.92 9.45 -1.88
N VAL A 149 -1.78 10.06 -0.69
CA VAL A 149 -2.90 10.62 0.05
C VAL A 149 -3.40 11.95 -0.54
N ALA A 150 -2.57 12.68 -1.28
CA ALA A 150 -2.92 13.99 -1.86
C ALA A 150 -4.14 13.93 -2.81
N VAL A 151 -4.39 12.78 -3.43
CA VAL A 151 -5.57 12.55 -4.28
C VAL A 151 -6.80 12.06 -3.49
N LYS A 152 -6.69 11.96 -2.16
CA LYS A 152 -7.77 11.51 -1.25
C LYS A 152 -8.36 10.16 -1.66
N PRO A 153 -7.55 9.10 -1.75
CA PRO A 153 -8.03 7.77 -2.13
C PRO A 153 -8.95 7.18 -1.07
N SER A 154 -9.71 6.15 -1.41
CA SER A 154 -10.46 5.34 -0.44
C SER A 154 -9.61 4.24 0.19
N VAL A 155 -8.63 3.75 -0.57
CA VAL A 155 -7.74 2.65 -0.18
C VAL A 155 -6.29 3.02 -0.49
N ILE A 156 -5.38 2.66 0.41
CA ILE A 156 -3.94 2.80 0.23
C ILE A 156 -3.30 1.41 0.25
N LEU A 157 -2.60 1.07 -0.82
CA LEU A 157 -1.84 -0.16 -0.96
C LEU A 157 -0.36 0.13 -0.68
N LEU A 158 0.22 -0.60 0.27
CA LEU A 158 1.62 -0.45 0.69
C LEU A 158 2.38 -1.75 0.40
N ASP A 159 3.27 -1.73 -0.58
CA ASP A 159 4.08 -2.90 -0.95
C ASP A 159 5.44 -2.82 -0.24
N GLU A 160 5.61 -3.53 0.88
CA GLU A 160 6.82 -3.57 1.72
C GLU A 160 7.42 -2.18 2.03
N PRO A 161 6.65 -1.23 2.58
CA PRO A 161 7.02 0.19 2.62
C PRO A 161 8.24 0.51 3.50
N THR A 162 8.74 -0.45 4.27
CA THR A 162 9.84 -0.26 5.22
C THR A 162 11.06 -1.13 4.95
N SER A 163 11.01 -1.99 3.92
CA SER A 163 12.03 -3.03 3.68
C SER A 163 13.46 -2.50 3.45
N ALA A 164 13.59 -1.26 2.97
CA ALA A 164 14.88 -0.61 2.68
C ALA A 164 15.20 0.53 3.67
N LEU A 165 14.50 0.61 4.80
CA LEU A 165 14.63 1.71 5.76
C LEU A 165 15.34 1.27 7.04
N ASP A 166 16.00 2.23 7.68
CA ASP A 166 16.54 2.08 9.01
C ASP A 166 15.43 1.94 10.08
N PRO A 167 15.74 1.45 11.30
CA PRO A 167 14.74 1.22 12.34
C PRO A 167 13.96 2.49 12.75
N ILE A 168 14.61 3.66 12.76
CA ILE A 168 13.95 4.92 13.14
C ILE A 168 12.93 5.32 12.08
N SER A 169 13.33 5.26 10.80
CA SER A 169 12.45 5.53 9.67
C SER A 169 11.30 4.53 9.58
N THR A 170 11.56 3.26 9.91
CA THR A 170 10.54 2.21 10.00
C THR A 170 9.50 2.54 11.07
N GLY A 171 9.93 2.93 12.27
CA GLY A 171 9.01 3.36 13.35
C GLY A 171 8.11 4.51 12.91
N LYS A 172 8.65 5.53 12.25
CA LYS A 172 7.86 6.66 11.73
C LYS A 172 6.81 6.23 10.71
N ILE A 173 7.12 5.25 9.84
CA ILE A 173 6.13 4.70 8.89
C ILE A 173 5.04 3.91 9.60
N GLU A 174 5.39 3.14 10.65
CA GLU A 174 4.40 2.38 11.44
C GLU A 174 3.44 3.32 12.21
N GLU A 175 3.96 4.38 12.83
CA GLU A 175 3.15 5.44 13.45
C GLU A 175 2.22 6.08 12.42
N LEU A 176 2.76 6.43 11.26
CA LEU A 176 2.00 7.01 10.15
C LEU A 176 0.86 6.07 9.68
N ILE A 177 1.10 4.76 9.54
CA ILE A 177 0.06 3.80 9.18
C ILE A 177 -1.06 3.79 10.22
N ASN A 178 -0.72 3.84 11.51
CA ASN A 178 -1.70 3.89 12.59
C ASN A 178 -2.53 5.18 12.60
N GLU A 179 -1.97 6.30 12.18
CA GLU A 179 -2.70 7.55 11.99
C GLU A 179 -3.63 7.48 10.77
N LEU A 180 -3.09 7.01 9.64
CA LEU A 180 -3.82 6.96 8.38
C LEU A 180 -5.01 5.98 8.40
N LYS A 181 -4.95 4.89 9.17
CA LYS A 181 -6.07 3.92 9.25
C LYS A 181 -7.37 4.51 9.79
N THR A 182 -7.32 5.66 10.47
CA THR A 182 -8.50 6.36 10.95
C THR A 182 -9.34 6.97 9.82
N GLU A 183 -8.73 7.19 8.65
CA GLU A 183 -9.35 7.83 7.49
C GLU A 183 -9.38 6.94 6.25
N TYR A 184 -8.44 5.99 6.16
CA TYR A 184 -8.23 5.16 4.97
C TYR A 184 -8.34 3.67 5.29
N THR A 185 -8.77 2.91 4.30
CA THR A 185 -8.56 1.45 4.29
C THR A 185 -7.15 1.17 3.80
N ILE A 186 -6.39 0.34 4.49
CA ILE A 186 -4.99 0.06 4.15
C ILE A 186 -4.78 -1.43 3.93
N ALA A 187 -4.13 -1.76 2.82
CA ALA A 187 -3.63 -3.11 2.56
C ALA A 187 -2.11 -3.05 2.47
N ILE A 188 -1.41 -3.77 3.34
CA ILE A 188 0.05 -3.76 3.43
C ILE A 188 0.64 -5.13 3.17
N VAL A 189 1.63 -5.22 2.31
CA VAL A 189 2.51 -6.38 2.19
C VAL A 189 3.74 -6.17 3.07
N THR A 190 4.07 -7.13 3.89
CA THR A 190 5.31 -7.12 4.67
C THR A 190 5.83 -8.54 4.90
N HIS A 191 7.13 -8.68 4.96
CA HIS A 191 7.80 -9.90 5.41
C HIS A 191 8.22 -9.83 6.90
N ASN A 192 8.00 -8.68 7.55
CA ASN A 192 8.28 -8.48 8.96
C ASN A 192 7.04 -8.80 9.81
N MET A 193 7.07 -9.95 10.51
CA MET A 193 5.98 -10.41 11.37
C MET A 193 5.66 -9.43 12.49
N GLN A 194 6.70 -8.84 13.10
CA GLN A 194 6.50 -7.88 14.19
C GLN A 194 5.82 -6.60 13.69
N GLN A 195 6.15 -6.15 12.48
CA GLN A 195 5.46 -5.04 11.86
C GLN A 195 3.98 -5.38 11.61
N ALA A 196 3.70 -6.53 10.97
CA ALA A 196 2.32 -6.97 10.75
C ALA A 196 1.52 -6.98 12.06
N ALA A 197 2.09 -7.57 13.13
CA ALA A 197 1.44 -7.64 14.44
C ALA A 197 1.16 -6.26 15.06
N ARG A 198 2.03 -5.24 14.80
CA ARG A 198 1.85 -3.89 15.39
C ARG A 198 0.88 -3.01 14.63
N VAL A 199 0.83 -3.12 13.30
CA VAL A 199 0.09 -2.15 12.47
C VAL A 199 -1.24 -2.66 11.94
N SER A 200 -1.46 -3.98 11.84
CA SER A 200 -2.64 -4.52 11.18
C SER A 200 -3.75 -4.93 12.14
N ASP A 201 -4.98 -4.79 11.69
CA ASP A 201 -6.19 -5.28 12.36
C ASP A 201 -6.52 -6.71 11.88
N TYR A 202 -6.22 -7.01 10.61
CA TYR A 202 -6.38 -8.33 9.97
C TYR A 202 -5.08 -8.78 9.32
N THR A 203 -4.85 -10.08 9.33
CA THR A 203 -3.66 -10.68 8.70
C THR A 203 -4.07 -11.83 7.80
N ALA A 204 -3.52 -11.82 6.58
CA ALA A 204 -3.67 -12.86 5.57
C ALA A 204 -2.32 -13.55 5.35
N TYR A 205 -2.22 -14.83 5.68
CA TYR A 205 -1.05 -15.64 5.39
C TYR A 205 -1.18 -16.28 4.01
N MET A 206 -0.18 -16.06 3.16
CA MET A 206 -0.13 -16.58 1.79
C MET A 206 1.05 -17.51 1.60
N TYR A 207 0.82 -18.60 0.85
CA TYR A 207 1.84 -19.55 0.46
C TYR A 207 1.59 -20.07 -0.96
N LEU A 208 2.61 -20.03 -1.82
CA LEU A 208 2.56 -20.52 -3.22
C LEU A 208 1.33 -20.04 -4.02
N GLY A 209 0.95 -18.78 -3.86
CA GLY A 209 -0.17 -18.17 -4.57
C GLY A 209 -1.54 -18.47 -3.98
N VAL A 210 -1.61 -19.13 -2.84
CA VAL A 210 -2.85 -19.50 -2.15
C VAL A 210 -2.97 -18.71 -0.85
N LEU A 211 -4.19 -18.31 -0.49
CA LEU A 211 -4.52 -17.80 0.84
C LEU A 211 -4.69 -19.01 1.78
N VAL A 212 -3.74 -19.18 2.72
CA VAL A 212 -3.75 -20.28 3.67
C VAL A 212 -4.65 -19.98 4.86
N GLU A 213 -4.53 -18.78 5.41
CA GLU A 213 -5.33 -18.34 6.56
C GLU A 213 -5.56 -16.83 6.53
N TYR A 214 -6.75 -16.43 6.96
CA TYR A 214 -7.14 -15.02 7.11
C TYR A 214 -7.97 -14.83 8.37
N GLY A 215 -7.68 -13.80 9.14
CA GLY A 215 -8.42 -13.50 10.37
C GLY A 215 -7.90 -12.24 11.06
N LYS A 216 -8.42 -11.98 12.26
CA LYS A 216 -7.90 -10.91 13.10
C LYS A 216 -6.43 -11.15 13.43
N THR A 217 -5.65 -10.09 13.42
CA THR A 217 -4.20 -10.19 13.63
C THR A 217 -3.84 -10.88 14.94
N ASP A 218 -4.52 -10.55 16.03
CA ASP A 218 -4.29 -11.18 17.33
C ASP A 218 -4.56 -12.70 17.30
N GLU A 219 -5.63 -13.12 16.61
CA GLU A 219 -5.95 -14.54 16.45
C GLU A 219 -4.88 -15.29 15.65
N ILE A 220 -4.45 -14.70 14.52
CA ILE A 220 -3.44 -15.29 13.64
C ILE A 220 -2.09 -15.42 14.36
N PHE A 221 -1.67 -14.43 15.15
CA PHE A 221 -0.37 -14.45 15.80
C PHE A 221 -0.34 -15.23 17.13
N ILE A 222 -1.47 -15.32 17.85
CA ILE A 222 -1.53 -15.99 19.16
C ILE A 222 -1.96 -17.46 19.01
N LYS A 223 -2.97 -17.71 18.17
CA LYS A 223 -3.57 -19.05 18.02
C LYS A 223 -4.05 -19.26 16.58
N PRO A 224 -3.14 -19.41 15.63
CA PRO A 224 -3.51 -19.72 14.25
C PRO A 224 -4.25 -21.08 14.18
N LYS A 225 -5.16 -21.19 13.21
CA LYS A 225 -5.96 -22.41 12.98
C LYS A 225 -5.23 -23.39 12.07
N CYS A 226 -4.37 -22.87 11.18
CA CYS A 226 -3.60 -23.67 10.23
C CYS A 226 -2.19 -23.91 10.77
N LYS A 227 -1.73 -25.14 10.72
CA LYS A 227 -0.39 -25.49 11.17
C LYS A 227 0.70 -24.79 10.35
N GLU A 228 0.48 -24.65 9.05
CA GLU A 228 1.40 -23.94 8.15
C GLU A 228 1.58 -22.48 8.58
N THR A 229 0.52 -21.82 9.08
CA THR A 229 0.57 -20.47 9.62
C THR A 229 1.39 -20.46 10.93
N GLU A 230 1.17 -21.42 11.83
CA GLU A 230 1.92 -21.55 13.08
C GLU A 230 3.41 -21.76 12.80
N ASP A 231 3.74 -22.68 11.90
CA ASP A 231 5.13 -22.99 11.54
C ASP A 231 5.82 -21.78 10.93
N TYR A 232 5.12 -20.99 10.09
CA TYR A 232 5.66 -19.77 9.50
C TYR A 232 5.91 -18.68 10.55
N ILE A 233 4.96 -18.41 11.44
CA ILE A 233 5.06 -17.36 12.47
C ILE A 233 6.13 -17.72 13.51
N THR A 234 6.27 -18.99 13.86
CA THR A 234 7.25 -19.45 14.85
C THR A 234 8.65 -19.69 14.27
N GLY A 235 8.84 -19.46 12.95
CA GLY A 235 10.13 -19.67 12.28
C GLY A 235 10.50 -21.13 12.08
N ARG A 236 9.56 -22.05 12.21
CA ARG A 236 9.75 -23.50 11.95
C ARG A 236 9.46 -23.89 10.49
N PHE A 237 9.30 -22.90 9.66
CA PHE A 237 9.02 -23.04 8.24
C PHE A 237 10.34 -23.29 7.48
N GLY A 238 10.53 -24.49 6.95
CA GLY A 238 11.72 -24.90 6.19
C GLY A 238 11.50 -26.26 5.55
#